data_0168191fb5399d6a61fe499173aed93d
#
_entry.id   0168191fb5399d6a61fe499173aed93d
#
_cell.length_a   1.000
_cell.length_b   1.000
_cell.length_c   1.000
_cell.angle_alpha   90.00
_cell.angle_beta   90.00
_cell.angle_gamma   90.00
#
_symmetry.space_group_name_H-M   'P 1'
#
loop_
_entity.id
_entity.type
_entity.pdbx_description
1 polymer ?
#
loop_
_entity_poly.entity_id
_entity_poly.type
_entity_poly.pdbx_seq_one_letter_code
_entity_poly.pdbx_strand_id
1 'polypeptide(L)'
;PVSDKGKKPVPAGDFKAVDSARCTPVDMQKVFNANVTDIFRNEYLSPRSPYTTLQLPKQGIGEWCHPLKTADIDDSGLRATVRKGLLETKLGIPFRTPAEGHNIAFTSLWDNYPDSLQIPLQGKASRAYLLMAGSTNHMQCHIDNGVIRVYYEDGTCDTLSLVNPDNWPPIEQIFFEDGKSFNRHAPSLYRLRLKTGELSN
;
A
#
# COMPACT_ATOMS: atom_id res chain seq x y z
N PRO A 1 12.22 -24.77 -19.87
CA PRO A 1 12.16 -23.35 -20.13
C PRO A 1 10.70 -22.97 -20.39
N VAL A 2 10.05 -22.44 -19.37
CA VAL A 2 8.69 -21.88 -19.49
C VAL A 2 8.87 -20.54 -20.17
N SER A 3 8.36 -20.39 -21.38
CA SER A 3 8.34 -19.13 -22.08
C SER A 3 7.30 -18.24 -21.42
N ASP A 4 7.76 -17.34 -20.57
CA ASP A 4 6.99 -16.22 -20.08
C ASP A 4 6.74 -15.26 -21.25
N LYS A 5 5.64 -15.49 -21.97
CA LYS A 5 5.16 -14.54 -22.98
C LYS A 5 4.55 -13.37 -22.21
N GLY A 6 5.43 -12.46 -21.85
CA GLY A 6 5.24 -11.31 -21.04
C GLY A 6 3.90 -10.59 -21.22
N LYS A 7 3.15 -10.48 -20.16
CA LYS A 7 2.31 -9.31 -19.97
C LYS A 7 3.26 -8.11 -19.93
N LYS A 8 3.22 -7.28 -20.94
CA LYS A 8 3.97 -6.02 -20.95
C LYS A 8 3.58 -5.26 -19.68
N PRO A 9 4.54 -4.78 -18.89
CA PRO A 9 4.22 -3.88 -17.78
C PRO A 9 3.43 -2.70 -18.38
N VAL A 10 2.26 -2.45 -17.81
CA VAL A 10 1.48 -1.26 -18.18
C VAL A 10 2.33 -0.07 -17.76
N PRO A 11 2.71 0.83 -18.68
CA PRO A 11 3.52 1.97 -18.31
C PRO A 11 2.83 2.77 -17.21
N ALA A 12 3.53 3.04 -16.13
CA ALA A 12 3.09 3.99 -15.12
C ALA A 12 2.87 5.35 -15.81
N GLY A 13 1.61 5.69 -16.11
CA GLY A 13 1.35 6.95 -16.81
C GLY A 13 -0.02 7.07 -17.46
N ASP A 14 -0.75 6.01 -17.65
CA ASP A 14 -2.02 6.05 -18.38
C ASP A 14 -3.28 6.30 -17.54
N PHE A 15 -3.13 6.73 -16.28
CA PHE A 15 -4.27 7.25 -15.55
C PHE A 15 -4.62 8.64 -16.09
N LYS A 16 -5.66 8.71 -16.89
CA LYS A 16 -6.29 10.01 -17.19
C LYS A 16 -6.82 10.61 -15.89
N ALA A 17 -6.66 11.92 -15.75
CA ALA A 17 -7.25 12.64 -14.64
C ALA A 17 -8.73 12.25 -14.46
N VAL A 18 -9.12 12.01 -13.22
CA VAL A 18 -10.48 11.59 -12.87
C VAL A 18 -11.23 12.85 -12.40
N ASP A 19 -12.49 12.96 -12.79
CA ASP A 19 -13.37 13.98 -12.24
C ASP A 19 -13.62 13.65 -10.75
N SER A 20 -13.09 14.47 -9.86
CA SER A 20 -13.20 14.29 -8.41
C SER A 20 -14.64 14.27 -7.92
N ALA A 21 -15.57 14.93 -8.63
CA ALA A 21 -16.99 14.91 -8.30
C ALA A 21 -17.62 13.51 -8.46
N ARG A 22 -16.96 12.61 -9.17
CA ARG A 22 -17.39 11.21 -9.35
C ARG A 22 -16.76 10.26 -8.34
N CYS A 23 -15.92 10.76 -7.45
CA CYS A 23 -15.23 9.99 -6.44
C CYS A 23 -15.85 10.25 -5.06
N THR A 24 -16.13 9.19 -4.32
CA THR A 24 -16.58 9.28 -2.92
C THR A 24 -15.46 8.77 -2.03
N PRO A 25 -14.78 9.66 -1.28
CA PRO A 25 -13.74 9.22 -0.35
C PRO A 25 -14.32 8.40 0.78
N VAL A 26 -13.76 7.21 1.02
CA VAL A 26 -14.18 6.34 2.12
C VAL A 26 -13.66 6.92 3.43
N ASP A 27 -14.52 6.92 4.45
CA ASP A 27 -14.11 7.32 5.79
C ASP A 27 -13.38 6.16 6.49
N MET A 28 -12.08 6.34 6.66
CA MET A 28 -11.17 5.37 7.25
C MET A 28 -10.81 5.70 8.71
N GLN A 29 -11.39 6.75 9.30
CA GLN A 29 -10.95 7.25 10.62
C GLN A 29 -10.98 6.18 11.71
N LYS A 30 -11.96 5.28 11.69
CA LYS A 30 -12.08 4.18 12.65
C LYS A 30 -11.20 2.97 12.32
N VAL A 31 -10.62 2.94 11.12
CA VAL A 31 -9.79 1.83 10.61
C VAL A 31 -8.31 2.17 10.71
N PHE A 32 -7.96 3.46 10.70
CA PHE A 32 -6.58 3.87 10.91
C PHE A 32 -6.11 3.47 12.29
N ASN A 33 -5.04 2.69 12.35
CA ASN A 33 -4.51 2.08 13.57
C ASN A 33 -3.03 2.37 13.82
N ALA A 34 -2.35 3.07 12.92
CA ALA A 34 -0.95 3.41 13.05
C ALA A 34 -0.59 4.74 12.36
N ASN A 35 0.55 5.29 12.75
CA ASN A 35 1.25 6.32 11.99
C ASN A 35 2.26 5.64 11.07
N VAL A 36 2.33 6.07 9.82
CA VAL A 36 3.32 5.51 8.88
C VAL A 36 4.76 5.73 9.36
N THR A 37 5.01 6.79 10.12
CA THR A 37 6.32 7.12 10.70
C THR A 37 6.79 6.13 11.76
N ASP A 38 5.88 5.38 12.36
CA ASP A 38 6.16 4.53 13.51
C ASP A 38 6.40 3.08 13.12
N ILE A 39 5.85 2.61 11.98
CA ILE A 39 5.86 1.19 11.62
C ILE A 39 7.27 0.58 11.53
N PHE A 40 8.29 1.36 11.19
CA PHE A 40 9.67 0.91 11.13
C PHE A 40 10.49 1.24 12.38
N ARG A 41 9.88 1.89 13.37
CA ARG A 41 10.48 2.23 14.66
C ARG A 41 9.98 1.37 15.81
N ASN A 42 8.84 0.71 15.60
CA ASN A 42 8.28 -0.18 16.60
C ASN A 42 9.18 -1.38 16.87
N GLU A 43 9.17 -1.86 18.08
CA GLU A 43 9.73 -3.13 18.46
C GLU A 43 8.71 -4.23 18.19
N TYR A 44 9.05 -5.17 17.33
CA TYR A 44 8.20 -6.31 16.98
C TYR A 44 8.75 -7.56 17.66
N LEU A 45 7.95 -8.18 18.53
CA LEU A 45 8.41 -9.23 19.42
C LEU A 45 8.11 -10.64 18.92
N SER A 46 6.95 -10.85 18.30
CA SER A 46 6.46 -12.17 17.92
C SER A 46 5.88 -12.18 16.51
N PRO A 47 6.51 -12.90 15.56
CA PRO A 47 5.91 -13.15 14.28
C PRO A 47 4.82 -14.23 14.42
N ARG A 48 3.67 -14.05 13.79
CA ARG A 48 2.58 -15.05 13.72
C ARG A 48 2.86 -16.17 12.73
N SER A 49 3.91 -16.03 11.94
CA SER A 49 4.33 -17.01 10.95
C SER A 49 5.85 -17.11 10.94
N PRO A 50 6.43 -18.33 10.81
CA PRO A 50 7.87 -18.50 10.73
C PRO A 50 8.50 -17.85 9.49
N TYR A 51 7.68 -17.47 8.51
CA TYR A 51 8.12 -16.81 7.27
C TYR A 51 7.86 -15.31 7.29
N THR A 52 7.43 -14.76 8.42
CA THR A 52 7.18 -13.32 8.54
C THR A 52 8.48 -12.56 8.51
N THR A 53 8.60 -11.62 7.59
CA THR A 53 9.72 -10.70 7.51
C THR A 53 9.20 -9.27 7.44
N LEU A 54 9.94 -8.35 8.06
CA LEU A 54 9.76 -6.92 7.91
C LEU A 54 11.04 -6.33 7.33
N GLN A 55 10.88 -5.27 6.57
CA GLN A 55 12.02 -4.49 6.11
C GLN A 55 12.51 -3.57 7.25
N LEU A 56 12.88 -4.16 8.36
CA LEU A 56 13.35 -3.43 9.52
C LEU A 56 14.85 -3.61 9.72
N PRO A 57 15.59 -2.53 9.95
CA PRO A 57 17.03 -2.60 10.19
C PRO A 57 17.42 -3.41 11.40
N LYS A 58 16.54 -3.57 12.39
CA LYS A 58 16.84 -4.16 13.68
C LYS A 58 16.17 -5.51 13.95
N GLN A 59 15.26 -5.94 13.11
CA GLN A 59 14.45 -7.13 13.37
C GLN A 59 14.35 -8.00 12.12
N GLY A 60 14.47 -9.29 12.35
CA GLY A 60 14.39 -10.29 11.31
C GLY A 60 15.77 -10.76 10.88
N ILE A 61 15.81 -11.58 9.86
CA ILE A 61 16.99 -12.14 9.20
C ILE A 61 17.87 -11.03 8.57
N GLY A 62 17.66 -9.83 8.94
CA GLY A 62 17.71 -8.55 8.27
C GLY A 62 19.06 -8.04 7.89
N GLU A 63 20.12 -8.22 8.64
CA GLU A 63 21.37 -7.48 8.36
C GLU A 63 22.07 -7.90 7.06
N TRP A 64 21.93 -9.14 6.68
CA TRP A 64 22.56 -9.63 5.45
C TRP A 64 21.65 -9.50 4.21
N CYS A 65 20.35 -9.39 4.41
CA CYS A 65 19.37 -9.22 3.33
C CYS A 65 19.10 -7.76 2.98
N HIS A 66 19.39 -6.84 3.90
CA HIS A 66 19.21 -5.42 3.73
C HIS A 66 20.41 -4.67 4.24
N PRO A 67 21.01 -3.83 3.41
CA PRO A 67 21.82 -2.76 3.92
C PRO A 67 20.91 -1.93 4.85
N LEU A 68 21.36 -1.75 6.08
CA LEU A 68 20.73 -0.95 7.13
C LEU A 68 20.37 0.43 6.60
N LYS A 69 19.24 0.54 5.97
CA LYS A 69 18.67 1.84 5.66
C LYS A 69 17.68 2.09 6.76
N THR A 70 17.97 3.07 7.55
CA THR A 70 17.01 3.59 8.51
C THR A 70 15.78 3.99 7.73
N ALA A 71 14.73 3.27 7.93
CA ALA A 71 13.44 3.63 7.36
C ALA A 71 12.85 4.78 8.18
N ASP A 72 13.54 5.92 8.18
CA ASP A 72 13.01 7.16 8.68
C ASP A 72 12.01 7.69 7.68
N ILE A 73 10.76 7.26 7.84
CA ILE A 73 9.68 7.75 7.00
C ILE A 73 9.26 9.11 7.51
N ASP A 74 9.35 10.10 6.64
CA ASP A 74 8.82 11.44 6.87
C ASP A 74 7.55 11.62 6.05
N ASP A 75 6.41 11.74 6.73
CA ASP A 75 5.11 12.00 6.11
C ASP A 75 4.65 13.46 6.22
N SER A 76 5.52 14.36 6.69
CA SER A 76 5.21 15.77 6.88
C SER A 76 4.76 16.44 5.59
N GLY A 77 5.39 16.12 4.47
CA GLY A 77 5.01 16.62 3.16
C GLY A 77 3.61 16.18 2.75
N LEU A 78 3.24 14.93 3.01
CA LEU A 78 1.89 14.44 2.74
C LEU A 78 0.87 15.13 3.65
N ARG A 79 1.12 15.19 4.95
CA ARG A 79 0.24 15.84 5.93
C ARG A 79 0.04 17.33 5.62
N ALA A 80 1.08 18.03 5.17
CA ALA A 80 1.01 19.42 4.77
C ALA A 80 0.11 19.66 3.54
N THR A 81 -0.16 18.66 2.73
CA THR A 81 -1.06 18.76 1.58
C THR A 81 -2.53 18.51 1.93
N VAL A 82 -2.80 17.92 3.10
CA VAL A 82 -4.15 17.64 3.56
C VAL A 82 -4.92 18.94 3.79
N ARG A 83 -6.11 19.04 3.21
CA ARG A 83 -7.00 20.18 3.38
C ARG A 83 -8.38 19.69 3.83
N LYS A 84 -8.82 20.14 5.01
CA LYS A 84 -10.12 19.71 5.59
C LYS A 84 -10.29 18.19 5.66
N GLY A 85 -9.20 17.47 6.00
CA GLY A 85 -9.22 16.00 6.08
C GLY A 85 -9.21 15.27 4.73
N LEU A 86 -8.89 15.97 3.64
CA LEU A 86 -8.78 15.40 2.30
C LEU A 86 -7.38 15.64 1.73
N LEU A 87 -6.83 14.59 1.15
CA LEU A 87 -5.67 14.59 0.26
C LEU A 87 -6.18 14.43 -1.16
N GLU A 88 -5.93 15.40 -2.02
CA GLU A 88 -6.22 15.29 -3.44
C GLU A 88 -4.94 14.93 -4.20
N THR A 89 -5.00 13.85 -4.97
CA THR A 89 -3.87 13.43 -5.80
C THR A 89 -3.79 14.30 -7.07
N LYS A 90 -2.63 14.26 -7.73
CA LYS A 90 -2.44 14.94 -9.05
C LYS A 90 -3.42 14.46 -10.12
N LEU A 91 -4.06 13.31 -9.92
CA LEU A 91 -5.05 12.74 -10.84
C LEU A 91 -6.49 13.12 -10.48
N GLY A 92 -6.70 13.98 -9.48
CA GLY A 92 -8.02 14.42 -9.03
C GLY A 92 -8.74 13.39 -8.16
N ILE A 93 -8.05 12.38 -7.65
CA ILE A 93 -8.67 11.38 -6.77
C ILE A 93 -8.51 11.82 -5.32
N PRO A 94 -9.63 12.05 -4.60
CA PRO A 94 -9.58 12.48 -3.21
C PRO A 94 -9.50 11.27 -2.27
N PHE A 95 -8.66 11.37 -1.24
CA PHE A 95 -8.58 10.41 -0.13
C PHE A 95 -8.85 11.11 1.19
N ARG A 96 -9.66 10.49 2.06
CA ARG A 96 -9.77 10.95 3.44
C ARG A 96 -8.55 10.51 4.23
N THR A 97 -7.84 11.46 4.79
CA THR A 97 -6.71 11.21 5.68
C THR A 97 -6.57 12.35 6.67
N PRO A 98 -6.27 12.08 7.94
CA PRO A 98 -6.08 13.12 8.93
C PRO A 98 -4.74 13.83 8.74
N ALA A 99 -4.70 15.12 9.06
CA ALA A 99 -3.45 15.87 9.13
C ALA A 99 -2.60 15.48 10.35
N GLU A 100 -3.24 14.95 11.39
CA GLU A 100 -2.61 14.55 12.66
C GLU A 100 -3.15 13.18 13.11
N GLY A 101 -2.39 12.48 13.96
CA GLY A 101 -2.76 11.17 14.48
C GLY A 101 -2.56 10.04 13.48
N HIS A 102 -3.22 8.91 13.73
CA HIS A 102 -3.10 7.72 12.89
C HIS A 102 -3.57 8.00 11.47
N ASN A 103 -2.77 7.65 10.48
CA ASN A 103 -3.01 7.97 9.08
C ASN A 103 -2.92 6.76 8.14
N ILE A 104 -2.66 5.58 8.68
CA ILE A 104 -2.65 4.34 7.91
C ILE A 104 -3.49 3.25 8.56
N ALA A 105 -4.08 2.41 7.72
CA ALA A 105 -4.65 1.13 8.07
C ALA A 105 -3.58 0.06 7.83
N PHE A 106 -2.88 -0.33 8.88
CA PHE A 106 -1.74 -1.22 8.83
C PHE A 106 -2.09 -2.62 9.31
N THR A 107 -1.77 -3.61 8.51
CA THR A 107 -1.84 -5.03 8.86
C THR A 107 -0.46 -5.63 8.87
N SER A 108 -0.24 -6.61 9.71
CA SER A 108 1.05 -7.28 9.82
C SER A 108 0.86 -8.70 10.33
N LEU A 109 1.77 -9.59 9.96
CA LEU A 109 1.90 -10.91 10.60
C LEU A 109 2.68 -10.84 11.92
N TRP A 110 3.09 -9.67 12.35
CA TRP A 110 3.64 -9.43 13.69
C TRP A 110 2.54 -9.07 14.67
N ASP A 111 2.73 -9.40 15.93
CA ASP A 111 1.70 -9.31 16.98
C ASP A 111 1.28 -7.88 17.36
N ASN A 112 2.11 -6.88 17.05
CA ASN A 112 1.82 -5.47 17.33
C ASN A 112 0.58 -4.93 16.62
N TYR A 113 0.21 -5.56 15.48
CA TYR A 113 -0.88 -5.10 14.62
C TYR A 113 -1.82 -6.25 14.25
N PRO A 114 -3.05 -5.98 13.87
CA PRO A 114 -3.94 -6.99 13.35
C PRO A 114 -3.40 -7.60 12.05
N ASP A 115 -3.70 -8.87 11.80
CA ASP A 115 -3.40 -9.55 10.54
C ASP A 115 -4.39 -9.21 9.42
N SER A 116 -5.53 -8.66 9.78
CA SER A 116 -6.60 -8.28 8.86
C SER A 116 -7.36 -7.07 9.36
N LEU A 117 -7.89 -6.29 8.43
CA LEU A 117 -8.76 -5.15 8.69
C LEU A 117 -10.00 -5.22 7.80
N GLN A 118 -11.11 -4.77 8.33
CA GLN A 118 -12.35 -4.65 7.59
C GLN A 118 -12.69 -3.18 7.36
N ILE A 119 -12.94 -2.83 6.11
CA ILE A 119 -13.29 -1.49 5.69
C ILE A 119 -14.74 -1.53 5.20
N PRO A 120 -15.69 -0.95 5.95
CA PRO A 120 -17.07 -0.90 5.50
C PRO A 120 -17.22 0.02 4.28
N LEU A 121 -17.82 -0.52 3.23
CA LEU A 121 -18.12 0.21 2.01
C LEU A 121 -19.64 0.36 1.86
N GLN A 122 -20.08 1.44 1.24
CA GLN A 122 -21.49 1.72 0.98
C GLN A 122 -21.69 2.21 -0.45
N GLY A 123 -22.86 1.88 -1.01
CA GLY A 123 -23.26 2.34 -2.34
C GLY A 123 -22.79 1.44 -3.45
N LYS A 124 -22.87 1.95 -4.68
CA LYS A 124 -22.50 1.22 -5.91
C LYS A 124 -21.34 1.93 -6.59
N ALA A 125 -20.33 1.18 -6.95
CA ALA A 125 -19.18 1.68 -7.70
C ALA A 125 -18.68 0.64 -8.69
N SER A 126 -18.08 1.09 -9.78
CA SER A 126 -17.40 0.21 -10.74
C SER A 126 -15.90 0.12 -10.48
N ARG A 127 -15.35 1.02 -9.66
CA ARG A 127 -13.91 1.10 -9.37
C ARG A 127 -13.69 1.54 -7.93
N ALA A 128 -12.62 1.02 -7.33
CA ALA A 128 -12.06 1.52 -6.09
C ALA A 128 -10.63 2.00 -6.35
N TYR A 129 -10.26 3.11 -5.74
CA TYR A 129 -8.89 3.62 -5.79
C TYR A 129 -8.23 3.39 -4.44
N LEU A 130 -7.04 2.82 -4.46
CA LEU A 130 -6.30 2.42 -3.29
C LEU A 130 -4.95 3.14 -3.28
N LEU A 131 -4.59 3.70 -2.14
CA LEU A 131 -3.26 4.24 -1.91
C LEU A 131 -2.54 3.29 -0.96
N MET A 132 -1.59 2.52 -1.47
CA MET A 132 -0.99 1.39 -0.75
C MET A 132 0.53 1.41 -0.83
N ALA A 133 1.15 0.79 0.16
CA ALA A 133 2.57 0.49 0.16
C ALA A 133 2.86 -0.76 0.99
N GLY A 134 3.83 -1.56 0.58
CA GLY A 134 4.30 -2.72 1.30
C GLY A 134 5.37 -2.38 2.32
N SER A 135 5.29 -2.98 3.50
CA SER A 135 6.38 -2.99 4.49
C SER A 135 7.16 -4.31 4.47
N THR A 136 6.91 -5.16 3.48
CA THR A 136 7.56 -6.45 3.32
C THR A 136 8.98 -6.31 2.78
N ASN A 137 9.81 -7.31 3.10
CA ASN A 137 11.17 -7.39 2.57
C ASN A 137 11.12 -7.54 1.03
N HIS A 138 11.99 -6.83 0.32
CA HIS A 138 12.11 -6.92 -1.15
C HIS A 138 12.38 -8.34 -1.67
N MET A 139 12.99 -9.21 -0.86
CA MET A 139 13.23 -10.60 -1.23
C MET A 139 11.96 -11.45 -1.27
N GLN A 140 10.86 -10.98 -0.69
CA GLN A 140 9.55 -11.64 -0.79
C GLN A 140 8.86 -11.29 -2.10
N CYS A 141 9.53 -11.54 -3.21
CA CYS A 141 9.00 -11.34 -4.54
C CYS A 141 8.38 -12.63 -5.10
N HIS A 142 7.39 -12.45 -6.00
CA HIS A 142 6.65 -13.53 -6.66
C HIS A 142 5.94 -14.51 -5.71
N ILE A 143 5.60 -14.05 -4.52
CA ILE A 143 4.76 -14.74 -3.55
C ILE A 143 3.66 -13.82 -3.04
N ASP A 144 2.61 -14.40 -2.47
CA ASP A 144 1.52 -13.64 -1.85
C ASP A 144 2.01 -12.96 -0.56
N ASN A 145 2.04 -11.63 -0.56
CA ASN A 145 2.39 -10.83 0.61
C ASN A 145 1.15 -10.39 1.40
N GLY A 146 -0.01 -10.57 0.84
CA GLY A 146 -1.30 -10.24 1.43
C GLY A 146 -2.42 -10.45 0.44
N VAL A 147 -3.64 -10.25 0.90
CA VAL A 147 -4.84 -10.45 0.09
C VAL A 147 -5.83 -9.34 0.36
N ILE A 148 -6.37 -8.75 -0.69
CA ILE A 148 -7.55 -7.89 -0.61
C ILE A 148 -8.76 -8.70 -1.04
N ARG A 149 -9.83 -8.67 -0.22
CA ARG A 149 -11.13 -9.27 -0.56
C ARG A 149 -12.20 -8.20 -0.57
N VAL A 150 -12.97 -8.16 -1.62
CA VAL A 150 -14.12 -7.27 -1.74
C VAL A 150 -15.38 -8.12 -1.79
N TYR A 151 -16.20 -8.00 -0.75
CA TYR A 151 -17.47 -8.71 -0.64
C TYR A 151 -18.60 -7.83 -1.14
N TYR A 152 -19.48 -8.40 -1.92
CA TYR A 152 -20.62 -7.71 -2.53
C TYR A 152 -21.94 -8.15 -1.89
N GLU A 153 -22.97 -7.31 -2.02
CA GLU A 153 -24.33 -7.59 -1.48
C GLU A 153 -24.95 -8.84 -2.08
N ASP A 154 -24.58 -9.23 -3.28
CA ASP A 154 -25.07 -10.45 -3.94
C ASP A 154 -24.36 -11.74 -3.48
N GLY A 155 -23.50 -11.64 -2.47
CA GLY A 155 -22.75 -12.77 -1.92
C GLY A 155 -21.50 -13.14 -2.71
N THR A 156 -21.20 -12.47 -3.81
CA THR A 156 -19.95 -12.71 -4.54
C THR A 156 -18.76 -11.99 -3.89
N CYS A 157 -17.55 -12.44 -4.19
CA CYS A 157 -16.32 -11.87 -3.65
C CYS A 157 -15.26 -11.80 -4.74
N ASP A 158 -14.61 -10.63 -4.87
CA ASP A 158 -13.34 -10.52 -5.58
C ASP A 158 -12.19 -10.74 -4.61
N THR A 159 -11.21 -11.53 -5.02
CA THR A 159 -9.98 -11.79 -4.27
C THR A 159 -8.78 -11.37 -5.10
N LEU A 160 -7.92 -10.55 -4.51
CA LEU A 160 -6.73 -10.04 -5.14
C LEU A 160 -5.52 -10.35 -4.26
N SER A 161 -4.58 -11.15 -4.78
CA SER A 161 -3.28 -11.37 -4.14
C SER A 161 -2.36 -10.18 -4.36
N LEU A 162 -1.66 -9.77 -3.29
CA LEU A 162 -0.67 -8.71 -3.32
C LEU A 162 0.72 -9.31 -3.50
N VAL A 163 1.30 -9.13 -4.67
CA VAL A 163 2.56 -9.74 -5.08
C VAL A 163 3.59 -8.68 -5.44
N ASN A 164 4.74 -8.74 -4.82
CA ASN A 164 5.86 -7.88 -5.15
C ASN A 164 6.64 -8.50 -6.35
N PRO A 165 7.00 -7.76 -7.39
CA PRO A 165 6.81 -6.31 -7.60
C PRO A 165 5.53 -5.95 -8.37
N ASP A 166 4.69 -6.91 -8.71
CA ASP A 166 3.60 -6.74 -9.70
C ASP A 166 2.58 -5.68 -9.26
N ASN A 167 2.10 -5.80 -8.03
CA ASN A 167 1.06 -4.92 -7.48
C ASN A 167 1.23 -4.58 -6.00
N TRP A 168 2.36 -4.96 -5.40
CA TRP A 168 2.70 -4.69 -4.01
C TRP A 168 4.12 -4.15 -3.87
N PRO A 169 4.41 -2.93 -4.38
CA PRO A 169 5.72 -2.33 -4.23
C PRO A 169 6.01 -1.99 -2.77
N PRO A 170 7.26 -2.11 -2.34
CA PRO A 170 7.67 -1.66 -1.02
C PRO A 170 7.50 -0.15 -0.88
N ILE A 171 7.31 0.31 0.35
CA ILE A 171 7.20 1.74 0.65
C ILE A 171 8.49 2.50 0.30
N GLU A 172 9.64 1.85 0.47
CA GLU A 172 10.92 2.38 0.04
C GLU A 172 11.17 2.02 -1.43
N GLN A 173 11.34 3.04 -2.25
CA GLN A 173 11.57 2.90 -3.68
C GLN A 173 12.83 3.67 -4.08
N ILE A 174 13.57 3.12 -5.05
CA ILE A 174 14.74 3.76 -5.62
C ILE A 174 14.34 4.40 -6.95
N PHE A 175 14.57 5.69 -7.04
CA PHE A 175 14.34 6.45 -8.26
C PHE A 175 15.66 6.87 -8.88
N PHE A 176 15.67 7.00 -10.20
CA PHE A 176 16.80 7.51 -10.97
C PHE A 176 16.35 8.78 -11.68
N GLU A 177 17.09 9.87 -11.43
CA GLU A 177 16.86 11.15 -12.08
C GLU A 177 18.22 11.75 -12.38
N ASP A 178 18.46 12.21 -13.61
CA ASP A 178 19.71 12.81 -14.09
C ASP A 178 20.97 11.97 -13.77
N GLY A 179 20.88 10.65 -13.89
CA GLY A 179 21.97 9.72 -13.61
C GLY A 179 22.29 9.55 -12.12
N LYS A 180 21.48 10.10 -11.23
CA LYS A 180 21.61 9.91 -9.78
C LYS A 180 20.47 9.05 -9.25
N SER A 181 20.79 8.19 -8.31
CA SER A 181 19.78 7.43 -7.58
C SER A 181 19.46 8.10 -6.25
N PHE A 182 18.20 8.08 -5.87
CA PHE A 182 17.74 8.51 -4.55
C PHE A 182 16.63 7.60 -4.04
N ASN A 183 16.57 7.45 -2.72
CA ASN A 183 15.51 6.71 -2.07
C ASN A 183 14.31 7.62 -1.82
N ARG A 184 13.13 7.09 -2.02
CA ARG A 184 11.88 7.78 -1.74
C ARG A 184 10.94 6.83 -1.01
N HIS A 185 10.31 7.32 0.04
CA HIS A 185 9.21 6.65 0.70
C HIS A 185 7.90 7.21 0.16
N ALA A 186 7.15 6.39 -0.54
CA ALA A 186 5.87 6.83 -1.10
C ALA A 186 4.92 5.64 -1.29
N PRO A 187 3.61 5.84 -1.05
CA PRO A 187 2.61 4.90 -1.47
C PRO A 187 2.42 4.96 -2.99
N SER A 188 1.94 3.86 -3.55
CA SER A 188 1.51 3.79 -4.94
C SER A 188 -0.01 3.86 -5.04
N LEU A 189 -0.50 4.46 -6.11
CA LEU A 189 -1.91 4.57 -6.39
C LEU A 189 -2.35 3.40 -7.28
N TYR A 190 -3.38 2.70 -6.85
CA TYR A 190 -3.96 1.58 -7.59
C TYR A 190 -5.43 1.83 -7.92
N ARG A 191 -5.85 1.28 -9.03
CA ARG A 191 -7.24 1.25 -9.46
C ARG A 191 -7.71 -0.20 -9.52
N LEU A 192 -8.61 -0.57 -8.65
CA LEU A 192 -9.30 -1.86 -8.64
C LEU A 192 -10.60 -1.75 -9.42
N ARG A 193 -10.75 -2.56 -10.47
CA ARG A 193 -12.01 -2.72 -11.18
C ARG A 193 -12.85 -3.73 -10.41
N LEU A 194 -13.97 -3.26 -9.87
CA LEU A 194 -14.90 -4.09 -9.10
C LEU A 194 -15.64 -5.07 -10.00
N LYS A 195 -15.99 -6.24 -9.48
CA LYS A 195 -16.58 -7.39 -10.18
C LYS A 195 -15.66 -8.09 -11.19
N THR A 196 -14.42 -7.67 -11.34
CA THR A 196 -13.42 -8.38 -12.13
C THR A 196 -12.14 -8.67 -11.35
N GLY A 197 -11.92 -7.98 -10.23
CA GLY A 197 -10.72 -8.11 -9.40
C GLY A 197 -9.43 -7.63 -10.08
N GLU A 198 -9.53 -6.92 -11.22
CA GLU A 198 -8.36 -6.40 -11.93
C GLU A 198 -7.77 -5.18 -11.22
N LEU A 199 -6.51 -5.26 -10.82
CA LEU A 199 -5.75 -4.16 -10.26
C LEU A 199 -4.76 -3.60 -11.28
N SER A 200 -4.69 -2.28 -11.36
CA SER A 200 -3.71 -1.55 -12.15
C SER A 200 -3.20 -0.31 -11.40
N ASN A 201 -1.98 0.07 -11.61
CA ASN A 201 -1.37 1.30 -11.11
C ASN A 201 -0.98 2.23 -12.25
#